data_f74edc334c00df04e2c1a0314f76b57c
#
_entry.id   f74edc334c00df04e2c1a0314f76b57c
#
_cell.length_a   1.000
_cell.length_b   1.000
_cell.length_c   1.000
_cell.angle_alpha   90.00
_cell.angle_beta   90.00
_cell.angle_gamma   90.00
#
_symmetry.space_group_name_H-M   'P 1'
#
loop_
_entity.id
_entity.type
_entity.pdbx_description
1 polymer ?
#
loop_
_entity_poly.entity_id
_entity_poly.type
_entity_poly.pdbx_seq_one_letter_code
_entity_poly.pdbx_strand_id
1 'polypeptide(L)'
;PMAVFRPADSQVIWANQNFFDLCGRHKPTVDMRITDVIPEFSGRWLLEGNTQCPELLEYQGHKYQIHGNLVRTNPDDAASYMGITYWVDVTDYEKIRLEYYASRPIIAVIVIDNYDELIRGLTDRKRNELRDAIEDKLLQWCEGKGGFFRRYDRDRYLYVFEERHLDELRENKFASLLDSVHAVTSPSGIRATVSVGIGRDGDSLDECYNFAILGTEMALSRGGDQAVVKNRVTFEFFGGRGGEVERRTKVKSRVMANALSQLIQDSSKVYVM
;
A
#
# COMPACT_ATOMS: atom_id res chain seq x y z
N PRO A 1 -21.49 14.80 -19.49
CA PRO A 1 -22.18 16.01 -19.03
C PRO A 1 -21.35 17.26 -19.24
N MET A 2 -22.01 18.38 -19.59
CA MET A 2 -21.38 19.70 -19.75
C MET A 2 -22.26 20.77 -19.13
N ALA A 3 -21.64 21.69 -18.43
CA ALA A 3 -22.33 22.86 -17.86
C ALA A 3 -21.50 24.12 -18.03
N VAL A 4 -22.20 25.23 -18.28
CA VAL A 4 -21.67 26.60 -18.21
C VAL A 4 -22.34 27.26 -17.02
N PHE A 5 -21.55 27.80 -16.12
CA PHE A 5 -22.04 28.39 -14.89
C PHE A 5 -21.24 29.61 -14.48
N ARG A 6 -21.78 30.42 -13.58
CA ARG A 6 -21.09 31.55 -12.97
C ARG A 6 -20.33 31.05 -11.74
N PRO A 7 -19.00 31.18 -11.69
CA PRO A 7 -18.21 30.64 -10.58
C PRO A 7 -18.52 31.30 -9.21
N ALA A 8 -19.00 32.53 -9.20
CA ALA A 8 -19.27 33.30 -7.97
C ALA A 8 -20.40 32.71 -7.11
N ASP A 9 -21.44 32.15 -7.74
CA ASP A 9 -22.64 31.61 -7.08
C ASP A 9 -23.07 30.24 -7.58
N SER A 10 -22.28 29.61 -8.46
CA SER A 10 -22.54 28.32 -9.09
C SER A 10 -23.84 28.25 -9.92
N GLN A 11 -24.40 29.42 -10.33
CA GLN A 11 -25.60 29.49 -11.14
C GLN A 11 -25.34 28.92 -12.54
N VAL A 12 -26.17 27.97 -12.96
CA VAL A 12 -26.10 27.35 -14.29
C VAL A 12 -26.68 28.31 -15.32
N ILE A 13 -25.86 28.67 -16.30
CA ILE A 13 -26.26 29.51 -17.43
C ILE A 13 -26.74 28.64 -18.59
N TRP A 14 -26.06 27.52 -18.81
CA TRP A 14 -26.38 26.54 -19.83
C TRP A 14 -25.86 25.17 -19.43
N ALA A 15 -26.56 24.14 -19.79
CA ALA A 15 -26.08 22.76 -19.68
C ALA A 15 -26.66 21.90 -20.80
N ASN A 16 -25.96 20.82 -21.13
CA ASN A 16 -26.49 19.83 -22.06
C ASN A 16 -27.42 18.83 -21.34
N GLN A 17 -28.17 18.05 -22.13
CA GLN A 17 -29.14 17.08 -21.60
C GLN A 17 -28.49 16.11 -20.63
N ASN A 18 -27.29 15.61 -20.94
CA ASN A 18 -26.57 14.68 -20.09
C ASN A 18 -26.26 15.25 -18.69
N PHE A 19 -26.07 16.58 -18.57
CA PHE A 19 -25.90 17.22 -17.28
C PHE A 19 -27.22 17.30 -16.49
N PHE A 20 -28.33 17.59 -17.18
CA PHE A 20 -29.63 17.57 -16.53
C PHE A 20 -30.03 16.17 -16.08
N ASP A 21 -29.74 15.15 -16.90
CA ASP A 21 -29.98 13.74 -16.54
C ASP A 21 -29.12 13.34 -15.32
N LEU A 22 -27.85 13.76 -15.27
CA LEU A 22 -26.98 13.60 -14.10
C LEU A 22 -27.62 14.20 -12.85
N CYS A 23 -28.20 15.40 -12.97
CA CYS A 23 -28.86 16.07 -11.85
C CYS A 23 -30.27 15.50 -11.51
N GLY A 24 -30.72 14.45 -12.21
CA GLY A 24 -32.08 13.90 -12.05
C GLY A 24 -33.19 14.87 -12.50
N ARG A 25 -32.88 15.78 -13.43
CA ARG A 25 -33.78 16.80 -13.93
C ARG A 25 -33.93 16.71 -15.45
N HIS A 26 -35.14 16.69 -15.93
CA HIS A 26 -35.42 16.58 -17.39
C HIS A 26 -35.51 17.90 -18.13
N LYS A 27 -35.51 19.04 -17.39
CA LYS A 27 -35.62 20.39 -17.98
C LYS A 27 -34.81 21.40 -17.21
N PRO A 28 -34.27 22.43 -17.88
CA PRO A 28 -33.68 23.58 -17.22
C PRO A 28 -34.65 24.21 -16.23
N THR A 29 -34.21 24.44 -15.00
CA THR A 29 -34.98 25.23 -14.02
C THR A 29 -34.39 26.62 -13.98
N VAL A 30 -35.24 27.64 -13.94
CA VAL A 30 -34.79 29.03 -13.78
C VAL A 30 -33.98 29.14 -12.49
N ASP A 31 -32.83 29.82 -12.54
CA ASP A 31 -31.91 30.07 -11.41
C ASP A 31 -31.32 28.80 -10.74
N MET A 32 -31.20 27.70 -11.46
CA MET A 32 -30.56 26.48 -10.95
C MET A 32 -29.09 26.75 -10.57
N ARG A 33 -28.69 26.35 -9.37
CA ARG A 33 -27.29 26.32 -8.96
C ARG A 33 -26.79 24.87 -8.93
N ILE A 34 -25.56 24.65 -9.33
CA ILE A 34 -24.96 23.29 -9.27
C ILE A 34 -24.95 22.81 -7.81
N THR A 35 -24.64 23.67 -6.87
CA THR A 35 -24.56 23.37 -5.43
C THR A 35 -25.90 23.01 -4.78
N ASP A 36 -27.05 23.37 -5.40
CA ASP A 36 -28.35 22.95 -4.89
C ASP A 36 -28.64 21.47 -5.17
N VAL A 37 -27.96 20.88 -6.13
CA VAL A 37 -28.12 19.47 -6.53
C VAL A 37 -26.91 18.64 -6.13
N ILE A 38 -25.73 19.22 -6.24
CA ILE A 38 -24.45 18.60 -5.91
C ILE A 38 -23.72 19.54 -4.91
N PRO A 39 -24.03 19.44 -3.61
CA PRO A 39 -23.49 20.33 -2.58
C PRO A 39 -21.98 20.34 -2.50
N GLU A 40 -21.33 19.20 -2.82
CA GLU A 40 -19.88 19.02 -2.78
C GLU A 40 -19.17 19.71 -3.95
N PHE A 41 -19.90 20.17 -4.96
CA PHE A 41 -19.30 20.88 -6.08
C PHE A 41 -18.77 22.25 -5.67
N SER A 42 -17.53 22.55 -6.04
CA SER A 42 -16.93 23.88 -5.92
C SER A 42 -16.25 24.26 -7.22
N GLY A 43 -16.56 25.44 -7.74
CA GLY A 43 -15.91 26.01 -8.92
C GLY A 43 -14.62 26.82 -8.62
N ARG A 44 -14.15 26.85 -7.37
CA ARG A 44 -12.99 27.67 -6.94
C ARG A 44 -11.71 27.33 -7.70
N TRP A 45 -11.48 26.07 -7.97
CA TRP A 45 -10.29 25.61 -8.70
C TRP A 45 -10.15 26.26 -10.08
N LEU A 46 -11.26 26.60 -10.75
CA LEU A 46 -11.22 27.36 -12.01
C LEU A 46 -10.69 28.78 -11.80
N LEU A 47 -11.08 29.45 -10.71
CA LEU A 47 -10.62 30.79 -10.36
C LEU A 47 -9.14 30.80 -9.98
N GLU A 48 -8.62 29.69 -9.51
CA GLU A 48 -7.19 29.47 -9.21
C GLU A 48 -6.36 29.15 -10.46
N GLY A 49 -6.99 29.09 -11.64
CA GLY A 49 -6.34 28.83 -12.92
C GLY A 49 -6.15 27.36 -13.26
N ASN A 50 -6.74 26.45 -12.49
CA ASN A 50 -6.70 25.02 -12.78
C ASN A 50 -7.68 24.70 -13.91
N THR A 51 -7.31 23.76 -14.76
CA THR A 51 -8.18 23.22 -15.85
C THR A 51 -8.79 21.86 -15.51
N GLN A 52 -8.44 21.31 -14.36
CA GLN A 52 -8.93 20.05 -13.84
C GLN A 52 -9.21 20.20 -12.34
N CYS A 53 -10.36 19.69 -11.89
CA CYS A 53 -10.67 19.64 -10.46
C CYS A 53 -9.66 18.74 -9.75
N PRO A 54 -8.99 19.22 -8.68
CA PRO A 54 -7.98 18.45 -7.97
C PRO A 54 -8.53 17.14 -7.36
N GLU A 55 -9.79 17.16 -6.96
CA GLU A 55 -10.45 16.03 -6.31
C GLU A 55 -11.51 15.42 -7.23
N LEU A 56 -11.68 14.10 -7.12
CA LEU A 56 -12.80 13.43 -7.76
C LEU A 56 -14.08 13.77 -6.99
N LEU A 57 -15.12 14.14 -7.72
CA LEU A 57 -16.42 14.38 -7.12
C LEU A 57 -17.22 13.08 -7.11
N GLU A 58 -17.69 12.69 -5.94
CA GLU A 58 -18.57 11.54 -5.78
C GLU A 58 -20.04 12.00 -5.75
N TYR A 59 -20.85 11.48 -6.66
CA TYR A 59 -22.26 11.80 -6.73
C TYR A 59 -23.07 10.58 -7.20
N GLN A 60 -24.13 10.24 -6.46
CA GLN A 60 -25.02 9.10 -6.73
C GLN A 60 -24.28 7.75 -6.94
N GLY A 61 -23.18 7.52 -6.22
CA GLY A 61 -22.39 6.30 -6.33
C GLY A 61 -21.45 6.24 -7.54
N HIS A 62 -21.36 7.33 -8.30
CA HIS A 62 -20.42 7.54 -9.39
C HIS A 62 -19.32 8.53 -9.01
N LYS A 63 -18.14 8.34 -9.60
CA LYS A 63 -16.99 9.25 -9.43
C LYS A 63 -16.74 10.01 -10.71
N TYR A 64 -16.71 11.33 -10.60
CA TYR A 64 -16.51 12.22 -11.74
C TYR A 64 -15.21 12.97 -11.65
N GLN A 65 -14.40 12.91 -12.71
CA GLN A 65 -13.33 13.86 -12.95
C GLN A 65 -13.90 15.05 -13.70
N ILE A 66 -13.77 16.25 -13.12
CA ILE A 66 -14.30 17.47 -13.71
C ILE A 66 -13.16 18.25 -14.35
N HIS A 67 -13.31 18.56 -15.61
CA HIS A 67 -12.43 19.45 -16.34
C HIS A 67 -13.16 20.74 -16.68
N GLY A 68 -12.44 21.84 -16.83
CA GLY A 68 -13.07 23.08 -17.20
C GLY A 68 -12.09 24.19 -17.54
N ASN A 69 -12.65 25.24 -18.07
CA ASN A 69 -11.97 26.47 -18.40
C ASN A 69 -12.76 27.67 -17.93
N LEU A 70 -12.06 28.74 -17.59
CA LEU A 70 -12.64 30.02 -17.23
C LEU A 70 -12.60 30.94 -18.47
N VAL A 71 -13.76 31.45 -18.86
CA VAL A 71 -13.90 32.37 -19.98
C VAL A 71 -14.39 33.71 -19.48
N ARG A 72 -13.69 34.78 -19.87
CA ARG A 72 -14.11 36.14 -19.58
C ARG A 72 -15.18 36.58 -20.56
N THR A 73 -16.33 37.01 -20.06
CA THR A 73 -17.48 37.34 -20.92
C THR A 73 -17.56 38.83 -21.28
N ASN A 74 -17.00 39.70 -20.44
CA ASN A 74 -16.90 41.12 -20.72
C ASN A 74 -15.47 41.61 -20.46
N PRO A 75 -14.75 42.15 -21.47
CA PRO A 75 -13.40 42.67 -21.30
C PRO A 75 -13.32 43.85 -20.31
N ASP A 76 -14.39 44.63 -20.17
CA ASP A 76 -14.45 45.83 -19.35
C ASP A 76 -14.86 45.53 -17.89
N ASP A 77 -15.34 44.32 -17.60
CA ASP A 77 -15.71 43.87 -16.26
C ASP A 77 -14.79 42.78 -15.76
N ALA A 78 -13.97 43.13 -14.79
CA ALA A 78 -13.00 42.20 -14.18
C ALA A 78 -13.67 41.03 -13.42
N ALA A 79 -14.97 41.14 -13.11
CA ALA A 79 -15.73 40.11 -12.38
C ALA A 79 -16.58 39.23 -13.30
N SER A 80 -16.59 39.47 -14.61
CA SER A 80 -17.42 38.77 -15.57
C SER A 80 -16.76 37.53 -16.11
N TYR A 81 -16.81 36.43 -15.33
CA TYR A 81 -16.31 35.13 -15.75
C TYR A 81 -17.42 34.08 -15.83
N MET A 82 -17.29 33.19 -16.80
CA MET A 82 -18.06 31.94 -16.89
C MET A 82 -17.13 30.75 -16.80
N GLY A 83 -17.51 29.75 -16.00
CA GLY A 83 -16.87 28.43 -15.96
C GLY A 83 -17.57 27.52 -16.97
N ILE A 84 -16.79 26.93 -17.87
CA ILE A 84 -17.26 25.86 -18.74
C ILE A 84 -16.67 24.59 -18.19
N THR A 85 -17.51 23.60 -17.85
CA THR A 85 -17.07 22.32 -17.31
C THR A 85 -17.61 21.16 -18.12
N TYR A 86 -16.80 20.09 -18.21
CA TYR A 86 -17.25 18.80 -18.66
C TYR A 86 -16.85 17.73 -17.62
N TRP A 87 -17.76 16.78 -17.45
CA TRP A 87 -17.71 15.80 -16.38
C TRP A 87 -17.51 14.43 -16.98
N VAL A 88 -16.44 13.76 -16.60
CA VAL A 88 -16.11 12.43 -17.08
C VAL A 88 -16.40 11.46 -15.95
N ASP A 89 -17.28 10.49 -16.19
CA ASP A 89 -17.49 9.38 -15.28
C ASP A 89 -16.25 8.48 -15.33
N VAL A 90 -15.55 8.41 -14.20
CA VAL A 90 -14.34 7.61 -14.04
C VAL A 90 -14.56 6.46 -13.05
N THR A 91 -15.81 6.15 -12.72
CA THR A 91 -16.16 5.15 -11.70
C THR A 91 -15.51 3.80 -11.98
N ASP A 92 -15.66 3.29 -13.20
CA ASP A 92 -15.11 1.98 -13.56
C ASP A 92 -13.58 2.01 -13.68
N TYR A 93 -13.02 3.13 -14.17
CA TYR A 93 -11.58 3.32 -14.17
C TYR A 93 -11.00 3.29 -12.75
N GLU A 94 -11.64 4.01 -11.81
CA GLU A 94 -11.20 4.04 -10.41
C GLU A 94 -11.34 2.68 -9.72
N LYS A 95 -12.42 1.93 -10.01
CA LYS A 95 -12.57 0.56 -9.51
C LYS A 95 -11.46 -0.35 -10.02
N ILE A 96 -11.18 -0.31 -11.32
CA ILE A 96 -10.11 -1.11 -11.94
C ILE A 96 -8.76 -0.69 -11.38
N ARG A 97 -8.51 0.61 -11.22
CA ARG A 97 -7.28 1.15 -10.66
C ARG A 97 -7.05 0.66 -9.23
N LEU A 98 -8.06 0.76 -8.38
CA LEU A 98 -7.99 0.28 -7.00
C LEU A 98 -7.77 -1.23 -6.93
N GLU A 99 -8.50 -2.00 -7.74
CA GLU A 99 -8.33 -3.45 -7.82
C GLU A 99 -6.93 -3.84 -8.32
N TYR A 100 -6.42 -3.12 -9.32
CA TYR A 100 -5.05 -3.34 -9.82
C TYR A 100 -4.01 -3.20 -8.72
N TYR A 101 -4.09 -2.14 -7.89
CA TYR A 101 -3.15 -1.96 -6.79
C TYR A 101 -3.39 -2.96 -5.66
N ALA A 102 -4.63 -3.28 -5.35
CA ALA A 102 -4.99 -4.22 -4.31
C ALA A 102 -4.60 -5.67 -4.63
N SER A 103 -4.67 -6.06 -5.90
CA SER A 103 -4.33 -7.41 -6.38
C SER A 103 -2.86 -7.59 -6.74
N ARG A 104 -2.03 -6.55 -6.65
CA ARG A 104 -0.59 -6.69 -6.93
C ARG A 104 0.04 -7.73 -6.01
N PRO A 105 0.81 -8.67 -6.56
CA PRO A 105 1.49 -9.66 -5.75
C PRO A 105 2.63 -9.03 -4.96
N ILE A 106 2.71 -9.39 -3.69
CA ILE A 106 3.84 -9.10 -2.79
C ILE A 106 4.47 -10.39 -2.33
N ILE A 107 5.72 -10.33 -1.96
CA ILE A 107 6.52 -11.51 -1.61
C ILE A 107 6.96 -11.42 -0.17
N ALA A 108 6.66 -12.48 0.61
CA ALA A 108 7.21 -12.67 1.93
C ALA A 108 8.23 -13.82 1.93
N VAL A 109 9.40 -13.55 2.49
CA VAL A 109 10.38 -14.56 2.85
C VAL A 109 10.37 -14.72 4.37
N ILE A 110 10.11 -15.93 4.83
CA ILE A 110 9.99 -16.27 6.24
C ILE A 110 11.15 -17.20 6.60
N VAL A 111 11.85 -16.90 7.68
CA VAL A 111 12.99 -17.68 8.18
C VAL A 111 12.73 -18.07 9.63
N ILE A 112 12.96 -19.33 9.97
CA ILE A 112 12.98 -19.78 11.37
C ILE A 112 14.35 -19.37 11.95
N ASP A 113 14.37 -18.37 12.83
CA ASP A 113 15.61 -17.73 13.31
C ASP A 113 16.54 -18.68 14.05
N ASN A 114 15.98 -19.53 14.89
CA ASN A 114 16.69 -20.40 15.81
C ASN A 114 16.56 -21.88 15.44
N TYR A 115 16.42 -22.20 14.16
CA TYR A 115 16.18 -23.57 13.68
C TYR A 115 17.21 -24.58 14.19
N ASP A 116 18.50 -24.28 14.09
CA ASP A 116 19.57 -25.19 14.53
C ASP A 116 19.56 -25.45 16.04
N GLU A 117 19.11 -24.48 16.83
CA GLU A 117 18.93 -24.64 18.28
C GLU A 117 17.72 -25.52 18.59
N LEU A 118 16.62 -25.28 17.89
CA LEU A 118 15.38 -26.03 18.06
C LEU A 118 15.53 -27.50 17.79
N ILE A 119 16.34 -27.90 16.79
CA ILE A 119 16.52 -29.29 16.38
C ILE A 119 17.70 -30.00 17.04
N ARG A 120 18.49 -29.27 17.83
CA ARG A 120 19.71 -29.82 18.45
C ARG A 120 19.40 -31.02 19.34
N GLY A 121 20.08 -32.14 19.07
CA GLY A 121 19.92 -33.37 19.84
C GLY A 121 18.61 -34.15 19.59
N LEU A 122 17.77 -33.68 18.66
CA LEU A 122 16.53 -34.37 18.32
C LEU A 122 16.79 -35.51 17.31
N THR A 123 16.01 -36.56 17.43
CA THR A 123 15.90 -37.60 16.38
C THR A 123 15.19 -37.04 15.14
N ASP A 124 15.41 -37.64 13.99
CA ASP A 124 14.81 -37.18 12.72
C ASP A 124 13.28 -37.12 12.79
N ARG A 125 12.65 -38.05 13.48
CA ARG A 125 11.20 -38.02 13.70
C ARG A 125 10.75 -36.77 14.46
N LYS A 126 11.41 -36.45 15.59
CA LYS A 126 11.07 -35.28 16.39
C LYS A 126 11.38 -33.96 15.68
N ARG A 127 12.43 -33.94 14.82
CA ARG A 127 12.73 -32.78 13.97
C ARG A 127 11.60 -32.50 12.98
N ASN A 128 11.09 -33.59 12.36
CA ASN A 128 9.97 -33.48 11.43
C ASN A 128 8.69 -33.02 12.14
N GLU A 129 8.34 -33.59 13.28
CA GLU A 129 7.19 -33.22 14.08
C GLU A 129 7.24 -31.74 14.48
N LEU A 130 8.40 -31.24 14.91
CA LEU A 130 8.59 -29.84 15.28
C LEU A 130 8.47 -28.89 14.08
N ARG A 131 9.10 -29.25 12.98
CA ARG A 131 9.02 -28.48 11.73
C ARG A 131 7.57 -28.44 11.22
N ASP A 132 6.89 -29.54 11.19
CA ASP A 132 5.51 -29.64 10.72
C ASP A 132 4.58 -28.80 11.62
N ALA A 133 4.82 -28.76 12.93
CA ALA A 133 4.09 -27.90 13.84
C ALA A 133 4.32 -26.38 13.56
N ILE A 134 5.53 -25.98 13.18
CA ILE A 134 5.81 -24.60 12.75
C ILE A 134 5.12 -24.31 11.42
N GLU A 135 5.26 -25.22 10.44
CA GLU A 135 4.66 -25.09 9.12
C GLU A 135 3.13 -24.95 9.19
N ASP A 136 2.47 -25.72 10.07
CA ASP A 136 1.04 -25.60 10.33
C ASP A 136 0.66 -24.19 10.82
N LYS A 137 1.48 -23.56 11.69
CA LYS A 137 1.25 -22.18 12.13
C LYS A 137 1.38 -21.15 11.00
N LEU A 138 2.38 -21.36 10.15
CA LEU A 138 2.57 -20.53 8.96
C LEU A 138 1.42 -20.69 7.96
N LEU A 139 0.94 -21.92 7.73
CA LEU A 139 -0.21 -22.19 6.87
C LEU A 139 -1.50 -21.57 7.44
N GLN A 140 -1.75 -21.68 8.74
CA GLN A 140 -2.89 -21.02 9.40
C GLN A 140 -2.84 -19.51 9.22
N TRP A 141 -1.67 -18.90 9.28
CA TRP A 141 -1.52 -17.49 9.03
C TRP A 141 -1.80 -17.10 7.56
N CYS A 142 -1.49 -17.98 6.61
CA CYS A 142 -1.79 -17.78 5.18
C CYS A 142 -3.28 -17.97 4.86
N GLU A 143 -4.05 -18.67 5.71
CA GLU A 143 -5.47 -18.94 5.47
C GLU A 143 -6.27 -17.66 5.26
N GLY A 144 -7.21 -17.70 4.32
CA GLY A 144 -8.08 -16.57 3.96
C GLY A 144 -7.42 -15.46 3.13
N LYS A 145 -6.10 -15.48 2.97
CA LYS A 145 -5.37 -14.48 2.19
C LYS A 145 -5.06 -14.92 0.76
N GLY A 146 -5.32 -16.19 0.43
CA GLY A 146 -4.97 -16.76 -0.86
C GLY A 146 -3.46 -16.81 -1.08
N GLY A 147 -3.06 -16.92 -2.35
CA GLY A 147 -1.65 -16.86 -2.71
C GLY A 147 -0.96 -18.22 -2.77
N PHE A 148 0.36 -18.17 -2.81
CA PHE A 148 1.21 -19.34 -3.00
C PHE A 148 2.23 -19.41 -1.86
N PHE A 149 2.12 -20.46 -1.03
CA PHE A 149 3.03 -20.73 0.08
C PHE A 149 3.85 -21.98 -0.19
N ARG A 150 5.17 -21.90 0.00
CA ARG A 150 6.07 -23.04 -0.19
C ARG A 150 7.33 -22.92 0.65
N ARG A 151 7.73 -24.05 1.22
CA ARG A 151 9.08 -24.23 1.76
C ARG A 151 10.06 -24.48 0.62
N TYR A 152 11.18 -23.75 0.58
CA TYR A 152 12.24 -23.90 -0.41
C TYR A 152 13.61 -24.27 0.19
N ASP A 153 13.76 -24.13 1.51
CA ASP A 153 14.93 -24.61 2.25
C ASP A 153 14.47 -25.23 3.58
N ARG A 154 15.39 -25.76 4.37
CA ARG A 154 15.11 -26.44 5.64
C ARG A 154 14.42 -25.54 6.68
N ASP A 155 14.75 -24.25 6.68
CA ASP A 155 14.30 -23.23 7.63
C ASP A 155 13.67 -22.01 6.94
N ARG A 156 13.42 -22.09 5.60
CA ARG A 156 12.97 -20.94 4.81
C ARG A 156 11.73 -21.26 4.01
N TYR A 157 10.82 -20.29 4.02
CA TYR A 157 9.54 -20.35 3.32
C TYR A 157 9.36 -19.12 2.46
N LEU A 158 8.70 -19.32 1.33
CA LEU A 158 8.25 -18.26 0.42
C LEU A 158 6.73 -18.19 0.47
N TYR A 159 6.18 -16.99 0.58
CA TYR A 159 4.76 -16.74 0.45
C TYR A 159 4.53 -15.58 -0.47
N VAL A 160 3.75 -15.79 -1.54
CA VAL A 160 3.34 -14.76 -2.50
C VAL A 160 1.84 -14.55 -2.31
N PHE A 161 1.42 -13.33 -2.04
CA PHE A 161 0.02 -13.00 -1.78
C PHE A 161 -0.30 -11.57 -2.24
N GLU A 162 -1.57 -11.17 -2.16
CA GLU A 162 -2.00 -9.87 -2.67
C GLU A 162 -1.79 -8.74 -1.67
N GLU A 163 -1.46 -7.57 -2.20
CA GLU A 163 -1.21 -6.31 -1.47
C GLU A 163 -2.36 -5.96 -0.51
N ARG A 164 -3.62 -6.26 -0.87
CA ARG A 164 -4.82 -5.95 -0.07
C ARG A 164 -4.78 -6.49 1.37
N HIS A 165 -4.02 -7.53 1.62
CA HIS A 165 -3.90 -8.13 2.94
C HIS A 165 -2.81 -7.49 3.81
N LEU A 166 -1.99 -6.61 3.24
CA LEU A 166 -0.83 -6.06 3.95
C LEU A 166 -1.23 -5.07 5.04
N ASP A 167 -2.27 -4.27 4.83
CA ASP A 167 -2.68 -3.25 5.80
C ASP A 167 -3.20 -3.90 7.09
N GLU A 168 -3.99 -4.97 7.01
CA GLU A 168 -4.40 -5.75 8.18
C GLU A 168 -3.19 -6.31 8.95
N LEU A 169 -2.18 -6.80 8.22
CA LEU A 169 -0.95 -7.32 8.84
C LEU A 169 -0.13 -6.21 9.53
N ARG A 170 -0.12 -5.02 8.97
CA ARG A 170 0.53 -3.84 9.57
C ARG A 170 -0.19 -3.39 10.83
N GLU A 171 -1.52 -3.30 10.81
CA GLU A 171 -2.35 -2.89 11.95
C GLU A 171 -2.13 -3.80 13.15
N ASN A 172 -2.10 -5.11 12.95
CA ASN A 172 -1.83 -6.08 14.01
C ASN A 172 -0.33 -6.29 14.28
N LYS A 173 0.54 -5.52 13.60
CA LYS A 173 2.01 -5.57 13.76
C LYS A 173 2.60 -6.97 13.56
N PHE A 174 1.98 -7.77 12.70
CA PHE A 174 2.32 -9.18 12.47
C PHE A 174 2.26 -10.06 13.74
N ALA A 175 1.62 -9.59 14.80
CA ALA A 175 1.54 -10.30 16.07
C ALA A 175 0.86 -11.66 15.91
N SER A 176 -0.18 -11.77 15.08
CA SER A 176 -0.85 -13.05 14.81
C SER A 176 0.09 -14.13 14.30
N LEU A 177 1.09 -13.78 13.51
CA LEU A 177 2.12 -14.72 13.03
C LEU A 177 3.15 -15.01 14.12
N LEU A 178 3.80 -13.97 14.65
CA LEU A 178 4.91 -14.09 15.60
C LEU A 178 4.47 -14.86 16.85
N ASP A 179 3.33 -14.50 17.44
CA ASP A 179 2.80 -15.13 18.65
C ASP A 179 2.35 -16.58 18.40
N SER A 180 1.79 -16.87 17.21
CA SER A 180 1.39 -18.24 16.88
C SER A 180 2.59 -19.19 16.77
N VAL A 181 3.71 -18.71 16.22
CA VAL A 181 4.96 -19.48 16.14
C VAL A 181 5.61 -19.63 17.51
N HIS A 182 5.56 -18.61 18.38
CA HIS A 182 6.03 -18.71 19.76
C HIS A 182 5.35 -19.81 20.59
N ALA A 183 4.13 -20.21 20.21
CA ALA A 183 3.46 -21.34 20.86
C ALA A 183 4.12 -22.70 20.59
N VAL A 184 4.95 -22.79 19.55
CA VAL A 184 5.71 -24.02 19.23
C VAL A 184 7.01 -24.02 20.03
N THR A 185 7.18 -25.08 20.83
CA THR A 185 8.34 -25.22 21.72
C THR A 185 9.02 -26.57 21.48
N SER A 186 10.34 -26.57 21.40
CA SER A 186 11.11 -27.80 21.32
C SER A 186 11.02 -28.62 22.63
N PRO A 187 11.31 -29.92 22.62
CA PRO A 187 11.40 -30.73 23.84
C PRO A 187 12.40 -30.23 24.89
N SER A 188 13.36 -29.40 24.48
CA SER A 188 14.32 -28.73 25.37
C SER A 188 13.81 -27.43 25.96
N GLY A 189 12.56 -27.02 25.68
CA GLY A 189 11.97 -25.78 26.19
C GLY A 189 12.30 -24.53 25.38
N ILE A 190 12.96 -24.64 24.23
CA ILE A 190 13.28 -23.51 23.35
C ILE A 190 12.05 -23.19 22.49
N ARG A 191 11.60 -21.94 22.51
CA ARG A 191 10.48 -21.46 21.68
C ARG A 191 10.97 -21.19 20.27
N ALA A 192 10.14 -21.51 19.28
CA ALA A 192 10.40 -21.14 17.90
C ALA A 192 10.20 -19.63 17.71
N THR A 193 11.07 -19.03 16.91
CA THR A 193 10.96 -17.64 16.46
C THR A 193 11.13 -17.55 14.97
N VAL A 194 10.47 -16.58 14.35
CA VAL A 194 10.56 -16.35 12.91
C VAL A 194 10.82 -14.88 12.59
N SER A 195 11.62 -14.68 11.57
CA SER A 195 11.78 -13.36 10.93
C SER A 195 11.12 -13.37 9.56
N VAL A 196 10.43 -12.29 9.23
CA VAL A 196 9.71 -12.13 7.97
C VAL A 196 10.19 -10.88 7.25
N GLY A 197 10.64 -11.03 6.02
CA GLY A 197 10.87 -9.92 5.11
C GLY A 197 9.77 -9.89 4.06
N ILE A 198 9.12 -8.74 3.86
CA ILE A 198 8.10 -8.53 2.84
C ILE A 198 8.61 -7.50 1.84
N GLY A 199 8.67 -7.91 0.58
CA GLY A 199 9.01 -7.04 -0.55
C GLY A 199 7.78 -6.66 -1.34
N ARG A 200 7.61 -5.35 -1.57
CA ARG A 200 6.51 -4.78 -2.31
C ARG A 200 6.97 -3.65 -3.21
N ASP A 201 6.12 -3.28 -4.15
CA ASP A 201 6.28 -2.07 -4.97
C ASP A 201 7.54 -2.06 -5.84
N GLY A 202 8.05 -3.25 -6.18
CA GLY A 202 9.12 -3.44 -7.16
C GLY A 202 8.59 -3.37 -8.59
N ASP A 203 9.50 -3.13 -9.55
CA ASP A 203 9.19 -3.17 -10.98
C ASP A 203 8.94 -4.59 -11.49
N SER A 204 9.41 -5.59 -10.74
CA SER A 204 9.25 -7.00 -11.03
C SER A 204 9.07 -7.83 -9.76
N LEU A 205 8.62 -9.09 -9.93
CA LEU A 205 8.58 -10.04 -8.82
C LEU A 205 9.98 -10.35 -8.29
N ASP A 206 11.00 -10.37 -9.16
CA ASP A 206 12.39 -10.55 -8.74
C ASP A 206 12.86 -9.43 -7.82
N GLU A 207 12.54 -8.18 -8.14
CA GLU A 207 12.85 -7.04 -7.28
C GLU A 207 12.11 -7.12 -5.95
N CYS A 208 10.81 -7.48 -5.95
CA CYS A 208 10.06 -7.72 -4.73
C CYS A 208 10.67 -8.85 -3.89
N TYR A 209 11.14 -9.92 -4.52
CA TYR A 209 11.84 -11.00 -3.84
C TYR A 209 13.15 -10.53 -3.20
N ASN A 210 13.94 -9.74 -3.91
CA ASN A 210 15.17 -9.16 -3.39
C ASN A 210 14.89 -8.20 -2.22
N PHE A 211 13.82 -7.42 -2.28
CA PHE A 211 13.37 -6.61 -1.15
C PHE A 211 12.97 -7.46 0.05
N ALA A 212 12.29 -8.59 -0.17
CA ALA A 212 11.94 -9.51 0.91
C ALA A 212 13.17 -10.12 1.57
N ILE A 213 14.16 -10.55 0.79
CA ILE A 213 15.47 -11.05 1.30
C ILE A 213 16.14 -9.98 2.16
N LEU A 214 16.29 -8.75 1.64
CA LEU A 214 16.88 -7.64 2.41
C LEU A 214 16.09 -7.35 3.69
N GLY A 215 14.76 -7.40 3.64
CA GLY A 215 13.90 -7.26 4.82
C GLY A 215 14.18 -8.33 5.86
N THR A 216 14.32 -9.59 5.44
CA THR A 216 14.65 -10.72 6.33
C THR A 216 16.03 -10.57 6.95
N GLU A 217 17.05 -10.18 6.16
CA GLU A 217 18.41 -9.92 6.67
C GLU A 217 18.42 -8.80 7.71
N MET A 218 17.64 -7.73 7.46
CA MET A 218 17.47 -6.64 8.42
C MET A 218 16.80 -7.11 9.71
N ALA A 219 15.76 -7.94 9.63
CA ALA A 219 15.11 -8.56 10.78
C ALA A 219 16.12 -9.38 11.63
N LEU A 220 16.85 -10.28 10.98
CA LEU A 220 17.86 -11.12 11.62
C LEU A 220 18.99 -10.30 12.24
N SER A 221 19.46 -9.26 11.57
CA SER A 221 20.53 -8.37 12.07
C SER A 221 20.15 -7.63 13.35
N ARG A 222 18.85 -7.44 13.60
CA ARG A 222 18.29 -6.80 14.80
C ARG A 222 17.93 -7.78 15.92
N GLY A 223 18.23 -9.05 15.73
CA GLY A 223 18.01 -10.11 16.73
C GLY A 223 16.89 -11.09 16.38
N GLY A 224 16.26 -10.95 15.21
CA GLY A 224 15.17 -11.81 14.77
C GLY A 224 13.83 -11.49 15.44
N ASP A 225 12.86 -12.43 15.29
CA ASP A 225 11.54 -12.37 15.91
C ASP A 225 10.75 -11.10 15.54
N GLN A 226 10.77 -10.75 14.25
CA GLN A 226 10.14 -9.54 13.75
C GLN A 226 9.81 -9.62 12.27
N ALA A 227 8.90 -8.75 11.82
CA ALA A 227 8.61 -8.56 10.41
C ALA A 227 9.18 -7.23 9.92
N VAL A 228 9.64 -7.22 8.67
CA VAL A 228 10.15 -6.03 7.99
C VAL A 228 9.50 -5.94 6.63
N VAL A 229 8.82 -4.83 6.37
CA VAL A 229 8.27 -4.51 5.05
C VAL A 229 9.20 -3.55 4.34
N LYS A 230 9.63 -3.91 3.14
CA LYS A 230 10.50 -3.09 2.29
C LYS A 230 9.82 -2.79 0.97
N ASN A 231 9.83 -1.52 0.60
CA ASN A 231 9.59 -1.04 -0.75
C ASN A 231 10.87 -0.40 -1.33
N ARG A 232 10.80 0.26 -2.47
CA ARG A 232 11.96 0.94 -3.09
C ARG A 232 12.66 1.93 -2.19
N VAL A 233 11.92 2.61 -1.31
CA VAL A 233 12.40 3.78 -0.57
C VAL A 233 12.62 3.46 0.91
N THR A 234 11.70 2.70 1.53
CA THR A 234 11.60 2.59 2.99
C THR A 234 11.69 1.17 3.51
N PHE A 235 12.08 1.05 4.78
CA PHE A 235 11.92 -0.13 5.60
C PHE A 235 10.97 0.20 6.76
N GLU A 236 9.97 -0.64 6.96
CA GLU A 236 9.05 -0.58 8.10
C GLU A 236 9.29 -1.81 8.98
N PHE A 237 9.38 -1.62 10.29
CA PHE A 237 9.72 -2.67 11.24
C PHE A 237 8.53 -2.94 12.17
N PHE A 238 8.20 -4.21 12.37
CA PHE A 238 7.08 -4.66 13.18
C PHE A 238 7.50 -5.81 14.10
N GLY A 239 7.03 -5.82 15.35
CA GLY A 239 7.46 -6.78 16.34
C GLY A 239 8.86 -6.47 16.84
N GLY A 240 9.53 -7.49 17.37
CA GLY A 240 10.82 -7.36 18.00
C GLY A 240 10.72 -6.88 19.46
N ARG A 241 11.52 -7.43 20.34
CA ARG A 241 11.65 -6.95 21.73
C ARG A 241 12.45 -5.65 21.72
N GLY A 242 11.76 -4.54 21.58
CA GLY A 242 12.34 -3.22 21.76
C GLY A 242 12.77 -3.05 23.22
N GLY A 243 14.04 -3.29 23.49
CA GLY A 243 14.65 -3.02 24.79
C GLY A 243 15.24 -4.27 25.43
N GLU A 244 16.33 -4.79 24.88
CA GLU A 244 17.52 -5.19 25.63
C GLU A 244 18.53 -5.87 24.70
N VAL A 245 19.77 -5.45 24.88
CA VAL A 245 21.01 -5.99 24.33
C VAL A 245 21.31 -5.60 22.90
N GLU A 246 21.88 -4.42 22.78
CA GLU A 246 22.81 -4.05 21.72
C GLU A 246 24.02 -5.01 21.73
N ARG A 247 23.85 -6.19 21.17
CA ARG A 247 25.01 -6.99 20.79
C ARG A 247 25.55 -6.40 19.49
N ARG A 248 26.57 -5.54 19.65
CA ARG A 248 27.45 -5.11 18.58
C ARG A 248 28.06 -6.33 17.91
N THR A 249 27.45 -6.81 16.83
CA THR A 249 28.04 -7.84 15.98
C THR A 249 28.59 -7.19 14.72
N LYS A 250 29.76 -7.63 14.28
CA LYS A 250 30.44 -7.22 13.01
C LYS A 250 29.55 -7.36 11.76
N VAL A 251 28.40 -8.01 11.87
CA VAL A 251 27.38 -8.16 10.83
C VAL A 251 26.64 -6.84 10.56
N LYS A 252 26.40 -5.99 11.59
CA LYS A 252 25.75 -4.67 11.43
C LYS A 252 26.49 -3.76 10.45
N SER A 253 27.84 -3.78 10.52
CA SER A 253 28.68 -2.95 9.65
C SER A 253 28.67 -3.42 8.18
N ARG A 254 28.55 -4.72 7.93
CA ARG A 254 28.53 -5.28 6.58
C ARG A 254 27.19 -5.06 5.87
N VAL A 255 26.07 -5.24 6.59
CA VAL A 255 24.72 -5.02 6.04
C VAL A 255 24.49 -3.54 5.75
N MET A 256 24.89 -2.64 6.66
CA MET A 256 24.86 -1.18 6.39
C MET A 256 25.78 -0.78 5.26
N ALA A 257 26.98 -1.36 5.17
CA ALA A 257 27.90 -1.08 4.06
C ALA A 257 27.35 -1.55 2.71
N ASN A 258 26.69 -2.71 2.66
CA ASN A 258 26.07 -3.21 1.42
C ASN A 258 24.82 -2.39 1.04
N ALA A 259 23.97 -2.02 1.99
CA ALA A 259 22.80 -1.17 1.75
C ALA A 259 23.21 0.24 1.29
N LEU A 260 24.26 0.82 1.91
CA LEU A 260 24.85 2.09 1.49
C LEU A 260 25.52 1.98 0.11
N SER A 261 26.23 0.88 -0.19
CA SER A 261 26.85 0.64 -1.49
C SER A 261 25.83 0.56 -2.63
N GLN A 262 24.67 -0.10 -2.39
CA GLN A 262 23.58 -0.13 -3.38
C GLN A 262 22.93 1.24 -3.57
N LEU A 263 22.66 1.97 -2.49
CA LEU A 263 22.15 3.35 -2.55
C LEU A 263 23.10 4.32 -3.27
N ILE A 264 24.41 4.11 -3.12
CA ILE A 264 25.44 4.91 -3.79
C ILE A 264 25.52 4.55 -5.28
N GLN A 265 25.40 3.28 -5.65
CA GLN A 265 25.41 2.83 -7.05
C GLN A 265 24.20 3.33 -7.86
N ASP A 266 23.03 3.45 -7.20
CA ASP A 266 21.79 3.92 -7.82
C ASP A 266 21.65 5.46 -7.83
N SER A 267 22.59 6.18 -7.21
CA SER A 267 22.53 7.64 -7.08
C SER A 267 23.49 8.32 -8.07
N SER A 268 22.97 9.24 -8.89
CA SER A 268 23.78 10.05 -9.82
C SER A 268 24.67 11.10 -9.12
N LYS A 269 24.43 11.40 -7.84
CA LYS A 269 25.26 12.30 -7.00
C LYS A 269 25.17 11.90 -5.54
N VAL A 270 26.32 11.76 -4.87
CA VAL A 270 26.45 11.50 -3.42
C VAL A 270 27.17 12.69 -2.80
N TYR A 271 26.55 13.30 -1.78
CA TYR A 271 27.20 14.32 -0.95
C TYR A 271 27.52 13.69 0.40
N VAL A 272 28.79 13.75 0.80
CA VAL A 272 29.24 13.37 2.16
C VAL A 272 29.46 14.67 2.91
N MET A 273 28.71 14.85 4.02
CA MET A 273 28.95 15.93 4.99
C MET A 273 29.74 15.40 6.17
#